data_dda11f686c07b950556404cb7e0a2922
#
_entry.id   dda11f686c07b950556404cb7e0a2922
#
_cell.length_a   1.000
_cell.length_b   1.000
_cell.length_c   1.000
_cell.angle_alpha   90.00
_cell.angle_beta   90.00
_cell.angle_gamma   90.00
#
_symmetry.space_group_name_H-M   'P 1'
#
loop_
_entity.id
_entity.type
_entity.pdbx_description
1 polymer ?
#
loop_
_entity_poly.entity_id
_entity_poly.type
_entity_poly.pdbx_seq_one_letter_code
_entity_poly.pdbx_strand_id
1 'polypeptide(L)'
;MERRIFGIETEYGVTCTFHGQRRLSPDEVARYLFRKVVAWGRSSNVFLRNGSRLYLDVGSHPEYATAECDSVPQLVAHDRAGERILEGLVLDAEQRLVEEGINGDVYLFKNNTDSAGNSYGCHENFLIERQGDFARISDGLVPFLISRQVIAGAGKVLQTPRGAVYCLSQRADHIWEGVSSATTRSRPIINTRDEPHADADLYRRLHVIVGDSNMSETTTMLKVGSADLVLQMLEAGVIMRDMSLENPIRAIREMSHDVTGRKTVKLSTGRELSAIDMQWEYFQKASEFAERRGLTDNPVHRRVLELWGRALKAIEADDLTLIDREIDWAIKRRLLERYMLKHSLDLNSPRIAQLDLAYHDISRKRGVFYLMEAKGLVDRVTTDLAVFEAKSVPPQTTRAKLRGDFVRRAQERQRDFTVDWVHLKLNDQAQRTVLCKDPFLSVDERVERLIASM
;
A
#
# COMPACT_ATOMS: atom_id res chain seq x y z
N MET A 1 18.44 -4.92 -10.44
CA MET A 1 17.81 -6.29 -10.53
C MET A 1 16.91 -6.35 -11.76
N GLU A 2 17.01 -7.41 -12.58
CA GLU A 2 16.10 -7.62 -13.73
C GLU A 2 14.69 -8.06 -13.29
N ARG A 3 14.60 -8.80 -12.20
CA ARG A 3 13.37 -9.28 -11.59
C ARG A 3 13.32 -8.86 -10.14
N ARG A 4 12.23 -8.29 -9.68
CA ARG A 4 12.08 -7.78 -8.31
C ARG A 4 10.84 -8.35 -7.64
N ILE A 5 10.96 -8.61 -6.35
CA ILE A 5 9.80 -8.89 -5.50
C ILE A 5 9.25 -7.59 -4.95
N PHE A 6 7.93 -7.48 -5.01
CA PHE A 6 7.13 -6.39 -4.45
C PHE A 6 6.20 -6.91 -3.36
N GLY A 7 5.90 -6.06 -2.39
CA GLY A 7 4.87 -6.30 -1.38
C GLY A 7 4.27 -4.99 -0.88
N ILE A 8 3.01 -5.03 -0.52
CA ILE A 8 2.30 -3.93 0.18
C ILE A 8 1.75 -4.48 1.49
N GLU A 9 1.97 -3.74 2.58
CA GLU A 9 1.37 -3.95 3.89
C GLU A 9 0.39 -2.81 4.14
N THR A 10 -0.89 -3.13 4.30
CA THR A 10 -1.94 -2.12 4.50
C THR A 10 -2.63 -2.36 5.83
N GLU A 11 -2.57 -1.36 6.70
CA GLU A 11 -3.35 -1.28 7.93
C GLU A 11 -4.71 -0.62 7.62
N TYR A 12 -5.76 -1.09 8.27
CA TYR A 12 -7.11 -0.57 8.06
C TYR A 12 -7.65 0.07 9.33
N GLY A 13 -8.26 1.26 9.18
CA GLY A 13 -9.05 1.86 10.24
C GLY A 13 -10.33 1.07 10.49
N VAL A 14 -10.72 0.91 11.76
CA VAL A 14 -11.90 0.12 12.14
C VAL A 14 -12.83 0.89 13.05
N THR A 15 -14.14 0.79 12.80
CA THR A 15 -15.17 1.31 13.72
C THR A 15 -16.46 0.53 13.59
N CYS A 16 -17.28 0.56 14.64
CA CYS A 16 -18.66 0.08 14.60
C CYS A 16 -19.58 1.19 15.12
N THR A 17 -20.61 1.52 14.33
CA THR A 17 -21.56 2.58 14.69
C THR A 17 -23.00 2.07 14.64
N PHE A 18 -23.86 2.69 15.46
CA PHE A 18 -25.30 2.52 15.41
C PHE A 18 -25.96 3.90 15.52
N HIS A 19 -26.80 4.25 14.55
CA HIS A 19 -27.38 5.60 14.43
C HIS A 19 -26.33 6.73 14.48
N GLY A 20 -25.15 6.50 13.85
CA GLY A 20 -24.07 7.48 13.78
C GLY A 20 -23.24 7.62 15.06
N GLN A 21 -23.54 6.86 16.10
CA GLN A 21 -22.76 6.84 17.35
C GLN A 21 -21.91 5.56 17.45
N ARG A 22 -20.73 5.67 18.03
CA ARG A 22 -19.87 4.50 18.28
C ARG A 22 -20.61 3.49 19.16
N ARG A 23 -20.70 2.23 18.66
CA ARG A 23 -21.38 1.13 19.34
C ARG A 23 -20.41 0.21 20.08
N LEU A 24 -19.27 -0.08 19.46
CA LEU A 24 -18.21 -0.93 20.00
C LEU A 24 -16.87 -0.22 19.90
N SER A 25 -15.94 -0.53 20.80
CA SER A 25 -14.57 -0.10 20.72
C SER A 25 -13.84 -0.79 19.54
N PRO A 26 -12.73 -0.23 19.03
CA PRO A 26 -11.92 -0.88 17.99
C PRO A 26 -11.49 -2.31 18.39
N ASP A 27 -11.11 -2.53 19.65
CA ASP A 27 -10.70 -3.84 20.18
C ASP A 27 -11.85 -4.87 20.17
N GLU A 28 -13.07 -4.44 20.47
CA GLU A 28 -14.24 -5.30 20.39
C GLU A 28 -14.56 -5.66 18.94
N VAL A 29 -14.53 -4.68 18.03
CA VAL A 29 -14.75 -4.91 16.60
C VAL A 29 -13.68 -5.85 16.05
N ALA A 30 -12.40 -5.63 16.37
CA ALA A 30 -11.31 -6.50 15.95
C ALA A 30 -11.50 -7.95 16.40
N ARG A 31 -12.03 -8.19 17.62
CA ARG A 31 -12.38 -9.55 18.10
C ARG A 31 -13.45 -10.21 17.25
N TYR A 32 -14.50 -9.48 16.84
CA TYR A 32 -15.53 -10.01 15.94
C TYR A 32 -14.96 -10.34 14.56
N LEU A 33 -14.20 -9.43 13.96
CA LEU A 33 -13.56 -9.62 12.66
C LEU A 33 -12.62 -10.83 12.65
N PHE A 34 -11.78 -10.97 13.68
CA PHE A 34 -10.73 -12.00 13.71
C PHE A 34 -11.20 -13.35 14.30
N ARG A 35 -12.42 -13.47 14.78
CA ARG A 35 -12.94 -14.74 15.30
C ARG A 35 -12.86 -15.88 14.27
N LYS A 36 -13.15 -15.59 13.01
CA LYS A 36 -13.02 -16.55 11.90
C LYS A 36 -11.55 -16.81 11.55
N VAL A 37 -10.70 -15.77 11.58
CA VAL A 37 -9.26 -15.87 11.33
C VAL A 37 -8.60 -16.78 12.39
N VAL A 38 -8.93 -16.58 13.66
CA VAL A 38 -8.46 -17.46 14.75
C VAL A 38 -8.93 -18.89 14.56
N ALA A 39 -10.13 -19.12 14.06
CA ALA A 39 -10.61 -20.46 13.74
C ALA A 39 -9.82 -21.11 12.58
N TRP A 40 -9.33 -20.33 11.61
CA TRP A 40 -8.51 -20.84 10.50
C TRP A 40 -7.09 -21.24 10.92
N GLY A 41 -6.44 -20.42 11.75
CA GLY A 41 -5.01 -20.55 12.05
C GLY A 41 -4.67 -20.62 13.53
N ARG A 42 -5.65 -20.69 14.43
CA ARG A 42 -5.48 -20.68 15.90
C ARG A 42 -4.75 -19.45 16.45
N SER A 43 -4.68 -18.40 15.64
CA SER A 43 -3.97 -17.15 15.93
C SER A 43 -4.65 -15.98 15.23
N SER A 44 -4.47 -14.77 15.75
CA SER A 44 -4.80 -13.52 15.05
C SER A 44 -3.71 -13.08 14.05
N ASN A 45 -2.75 -13.95 13.76
CA ASN A 45 -1.65 -13.73 12.83
C ASN A 45 -1.47 -14.99 11.99
N VAL A 46 -1.97 -14.96 10.75
CA VAL A 46 -2.07 -16.14 9.89
C VAL A 46 -1.56 -15.86 8.49
N PHE A 47 -0.96 -16.87 7.87
CA PHE A 47 -0.76 -16.90 6.42
C PHE A 47 -1.95 -17.56 5.75
N LEU A 48 -2.40 -16.95 4.65
CA LEU A 48 -3.55 -17.37 3.89
C LEU A 48 -3.15 -18.31 2.73
N ARG A 49 -4.14 -18.98 2.14
CA ARG A 49 -3.94 -19.87 0.97
C ARG A 49 -3.37 -19.16 -0.25
N ASN A 50 -3.62 -17.86 -0.39
CA ASN A 50 -3.04 -17.03 -1.44
C ASN A 50 -1.61 -16.57 -1.15
N GLY A 51 -0.96 -17.08 -0.10
CA GLY A 51 0.40 -16.75 0.30
C GLY A 51 0.56 -15.43 1.06
N SER A 52 -0.50 -14.64 1.21
CA SER A 52 -0.51 -13.38 1.96
C SER A 52 -0.61 -13.60 3.46
N ARG A 53 -0.34 -12.56 4.23
CA ARG A 53 -0.46 -12.57 5.70
C ARG A 53 -1.57 -11.64 6.15
N LEU A 54 -2.37 -12.08 7.11
CA LEU A 54 -3.41 -11.29 7.76
C LEU A 54 -3.21 -11.33 9.26
N TYR A 55 -3.17 -10.18 9.91
CA TYR A 55 -2.92 -10.07 11.34
C TYR A 55 -3.52 -8.80 11.95
N LEU A 56 -3.52 -8.73 13.28
CA LEU A 56 -3.84 -7.51 14.03
C LEU A 56 -2.55 -6.83 14.43
N ASP A 57 -2.39 -5.58 14.02
CA ASP A 57 -1.31 -4.71 14.45
C ASP A 57 -1.70 -3.91 15.71
N VAL A 58 -0.75 -3.14 16.22
CA VAL A 58 -0.91 -2.28 17.40
C VAL A 58 -2.09 -1.33 17.21
N GLY A 59 -2.96 -1.23 18.23
CA GLY A 59 -4.18 -0.42 18.15
C GLY A 59 -5.36 -1.14 17.53
N SER A 60 -5.29 -2.48 17.41
CA SER A 60 -6.36 -3.33 16.86
C SER A 60 -6.70 -3.05 15.39
N HIS A 61 -5.72 -2.55 14.63
CA HIS A 61 -5.85 -2.38 13.19
C HIS A 61 -5.68 -3.71 12.47
N PRO A 62 -6.70 -4.18 11.70
CA PRO A 62 -6.48 -5.26 10.75
C PRO A 62 -5.41 -4.88 9.74
N GLU A 63 -4.41 -5.73 9.55
CA GLU A 63 -3.35 -5.51 8.59
C GLU A 63 -3.25 -6.67 7.61
N TYR A 64 -3.19 -6.34 6.34
CA TYR A 64 -3.00 -7.30 5.25
C TYR A 64 -1.70 -7.02 4.53
N ALA A 65 -0.78 -7.99 4.58
CA ALA A 65 0.45 -8.00 3.81
C ALA A 65 0.29 -8.92 2.60
N THR A 66 0.45 -8.38 1.40
CA THR A 66 0.37 -9.17 0.16
C THR A 66 1.41 -10.28 0.14
N ALA A 67 1.15 -11.32 -0.63
CA ALA A 67 2.17 -12.30 -1.00
C ALA A 67 3.32 -11.64 -1.77
N GLU A 68 4.46 -12.32 -1.87
CA GLU A 68 5.57 -11.90 -2.73
C GLU A 68 5.10 -11.90 -4.19
N CYS A 69 4.95 -10.72 -4.78
CA CYS A 69 4.60 -10.52 -6.17
C CYS A 69 5.84 -10.10 -6.96
N ASP A 70 5.97 -10.53 -8.21
CA ASP A 70 7.08 -10.18 -9.11
C ASP A 70 6.62 -9.37 -10.33
N SER A 71 5.37 -8.93 -10.33
CA SER A 71 4.85 -7.94 -11.28
C SER A 71 3.88 -6.98 -10.60
N VAL A 72 3.85 -5.75 -11.09
CA VAL A 72 3.00 -4.69 -10.50
C VAL A 72 1.51 -5.00 -10.66
N PRO A 73 0.98 -5.48 -11.80
CA PRO A 73 -0.43 -5.86 -11.90
C PRO A 73 -0.83 -6.99 -10.96
N GLN A 74 0.07 -7.97 -10.75
CA GLN A 74 -0.15 -9.05 -9.78
C GLN A 74 -0.24 -8.49 -8.36
N LEU A 75 0.66 -7.55 -7.99
CA LEU A 75 0.61 -6.88 -6.69
C LEU A 75 -0.71 -6.13 -6.49
N VAL A 76 -1.16 -5.38 -7.51
CA VAL A 76 -2.44 -4.64 -7.45
C VAL A 76 -3.61 -5.61 -7.27
N ALA A 77 -3.62 -6.76 -7.96
CA ALA A 77 -4.66 -7.77 -7.81
C ALA A 77 -4.67 -8.37 -6.38
N HIS A 78 -3.50 -8.65 -5.80
CA HIS A 78 -3.37 -9.16 -4.43
C HIS A 78 -3.72 -8.13 -3.36
N ASP A 79 -3.41 -6.84 -3.56
CA ASP A 79 -3.84 -5.75 -2.67
C ASP A 79 -5.38 -5.63 -2.66
N ARG A 80 -6.01 -5.64 -3.85
CA ARG A 80 -7.48 -5.65 -3.98
C ARG A 80 -8.12 -6.92 -3.41
N ALA A 81 -7.47 -8.07 -3.56
CA ALA A 81 -7.94 -9.33 -2.95
C ALA A 81 -7.96 -9.24 -1.42
N GLY A 82 -7.00 -8.56 -0.81
CA GLY A 82 -6.98 -8.27 0.63
C GLY A 82 -8.22 -7.52 1.09
N GLU A 83 -8.61 -6.46 0.36
CA GLU A 83 -9.85 -5.73 0.65
C GLU A 83 -11.10 -6.63 0.54
N ARG A 84 -11.15 -7.53 -0.45
CA ARG A 84 -12.26 -8.48 -0.61
C ARG A 84 -12.33 -9.53 0.49
N ILE A 85 -11.17 -9.99 0.98
CA ILE A 85 -11.06 -10.91 2.12
C ILE A 85 -11.57 -10.21 3.38
N LEU A 86 -11.11 -8.99 3.64
CA LEU A 86 -11.52 -8.20 4.80
C LEU A 86 -12.99 -7.80 4.74
N GLU A 87 -13.54 -7.43 3.57
CA GLU A 87 -14.98 -7.19 3.40
C GLU A 87 -15.80 -8.43 3.78
N GLY A 88 -15.33 -9.63 3.41
CA GLY A 88 -15.95 -10.89 3.84
C GLY A 88 -15.97 -11.07 5.37
N LEU A 89 -14.88 -10.68 6.06
CA LEU A 89 -14.83 -10.73 7.53
C LEU A 89 -15.76 -9.69 8.17
N VAL A 90 -15.95 -8.52 7.56
CA VAL A 90 -16.93 -7.52 8.01
C VAL A 90 -18.35 -8.09 7.95
N LEU A 91 -18.73 -8.70 6.83
CA LEU A 91 -20.07 -9.30 6.68
C LEU A 91 -20.31 -10.42 7.69
N ASP A 92 -19.31 -11.28 7.92
CA ASP A 92 -19.37 -12.32 8.95
C ASP A 92 -19.49 -11.73 10.37
N ALA A 93 -18.79 -10.62 10.65
CA ALA A 93 -18.85 -9.94 11.94
C ALA A 93 -20.23 -9.28 12.17
N GLU A 94 -20.77 -8.59 11.17
CA GLU A 94 -22.09 -7.97 11.22
C GLU A 94 -23.19 -9.02 11.44
N GLN A 95 -23.14 -10.17 10.77
CA GLN A 95 -24.07 -11.26 10.99
C GLN A 95 -24.05 -11.74 12.44
N ARG A 96 -22.88 -11.90 13.04
CA ARG A 96 -22.74 -12.34 14.44
C ARG A 96 -23.23 -11.29 15.43
N LEU A 97 -22.99 -10.01 15.17
CA LEU A 97 -23.55 -8.94 16.00
C LEU A 97 -25.07 -9.06 16.06
N VAL A 98 -25.72 -9.32 14.91
CA VAL A 98 -27.18 -9.53 14.85
C VAL A 98 -27.59 -10.77 15.65
N GLU A 99 -26.87 -11.89 15.50
CA GLU A 99 -27.13 -13.14 16.25
C GLU A 99 -27.01 -12.95 17.78
N GLU A 100 -26.10 -12.06 18.22
CA GLU A 100 -25.88 -11.72 19.63
C GLU A 100 -26.80 -10.56 20.11
N GLY A 101 -27.73 -10.08 19.27
CA GLY A 101 -28.68 -9.00 19.61
C GLY A 101 -28.01 -7.61 19.66
N ILE A 102 -26.85 -7.45 19.06
CA ILE A 102 -26.12 -6.18 19.00
C ILE A 102 -26.38 -5.51 17.65
N ASN A 103 -27.04 -4.36 17.66
CA ASN A 103 -27.21 -3.56 16.44
C ASN A 103 -25.95 -2.71 16.18
N GLY A 104 -25.46 -2.73 14.94
CA GLY A 104 -24.32 -1.90 14.54
C GLY A 104 -23.79 -2.28 13.16
N ASP A 105 -23.31 -1.26 12.44
CA ASP A 105 -22.62 -1.43 11.17
C ASP A 105 -21.12 -1.36 11.40
N VAL A 106 -20.39 -2.34 10.87
CA VAL A 106 -18.92 -2.42 10.96
C VAL A 106 -18.30 -1.78 9.74
N TYR A 107 -17.36 -0.85 9.94
CA TYR A 107 -16.63 -0.16 8.88
C TYR A 107 -15.16 -0.51 8.93
N LEU A 108 -14.58 -0.77 7.77
CA LEU A 108 -13.15 -0.81 7.53
C LEU A 108 -12.76 0.24 6.50
N PHE A 109 -11.80 1.07 6.85
CA PHE A 109 -11.32 2.14 6.00
C PHE A 109 -9.87 1.87 5.56
N LYS A 110 -9.64 1.88 4.26
CA LYS A 110 -8.29 1.86 3.66
C LYS A 110 -7.74 3.28 3.58
N ASN A 111 -7.50 3.88 4.73
CA ASN A 111 -6.94 5.23 4.90
C ASN A 111 -5.76 5.19 5.87
N ASN A 112 -5.16 6.32 6.19
CA ASN A 112 -3.94 6.36 7.02
C ASN A 112 -4.08 7.21 8.28
N THR A 113 -5.26 7.74 8.56
CA THR A 113 -5.49 8.56 9.75
C THR A 113 -6.91 8.43 10.26
N ASP A 114 -7.07 8.34 11.57
CA ASP A 114 -8.39 8.39 12.22
C ASP A 114 -8.80 9.83 12.58
N SER A 115 -10.01 9.97 13.13
CA SER A 115 -10.54 11.27 13.58
C SER A 115 -9.87 11.81 14.85
N ALA A 116 -9.13 10.97 15.58
CA ALA A 116 -8.37 11.37 16.78
C ALA A 116 -6.94 11.82 16.44
N GLY A 117 -6.54 11.76 15.17
CA GLY A 117 -5.21 12.11 14.69
C GLY A 117 -4.18 10.99 14.84
N ASN A 118 -4.59 9.76 15.14
CA ASN A 118 -3.69 8.62 15.07
C ASN A 118 -3.43 8.27 13.60
N SER A 119 -2.21 7.85 13.30
CA SER A 119 -1.84 7.44 11.95
C SER A 119 -1.40 5.98 11.92
N TYR A 120 -1.82 5.28 10.88
CA TYR A 120 -1.46 3.90 10.58
C TYR A 120 -1.00 3.76 9.13
N GLY A 121 -0.35 2.64 8.79
CA GLY A 121 0.55 2.55 7.65
C GLY A 121 -0.05 1.98 6.37
N CYS A 122 0.66 2.30 5.28
CA CYS A 122 0.68 1.52 4.06
C CYS A 122 2.14 1.42 3.64
N HIS A 123 2.75 0.28 3.85
CA HIS A 123 4.17 0.10 3.63
C HIS A 123 4.42 -0.58 2.29
N GLU A 124 5.41 -0.08 1.56
CA GLU A 124 5.85 -0.68 0.32
C GLU A 124 7.16 -1.45 0.59
N ASN A 125 7.25 -2.66 0.10
CA ASN A 125 8.43 -3.52 0.23
C ASN A 125 8.99 -3.81 -1.16
N PHE A 126 10.29 -3.56 -1.31
CA PHE A 126 11.03 -3.87 -2.53
C PHE A 126 12.25 -4.72 -2.14
N LEU A 127 12.43 -5.85 -2.83
CA LEU A 127 13.65 -6.62 -2.71
C LEU A 127 14.76 -5.92 -3.46
N ILE A 128 15.91 -5.69 -2.82
CA ILE A 128 17.11 -5.12 -3.43
C ILE A 128 18.32 -5.99 -3.16
N GLU A 129 19.34 -5.92 -4.02
CA GLU A 129 20.59 -6.64 -3.83
C GLU A 129 21.38 -6.07 -2.65
N ARG A 130 21.99 -6.95 -1.85
CA ARG A 130 22.76 -6.54 -0.69
C ARG A 130 24.08 -5.89 -1.04
N GLN A 131 24.67 -6.27 -2.17
CA GLN A 131 25.98 -5.75 -2.59
C GLN A 131 25.94 -4.29 -3.08
N GLY A 132 24.74 -3.69 -3.29
CA GLY A 132 24.59 -2.30 -3.69
C GLY A 132 24.94 -1.32 -2.55
N ASP A 133 25.35 -0.13 -2.93
CA ASP A 133 25.52 1.00 -2.01
C ASP A 133 24.15 1.50 -1.55
N PHE A 134 23.70 0.99 -0.39
CA PHE A 134 22.39 1.31 0.18
C PHE A 134 22.28 2.80 0.55
N ALA A 135 23.37 3.44 1.00
CA ALA A 135 23.35 4.86 1.34
C ALA A 135 23.04 5.69 0.09
N ARG A 136 23.76 5.43 -1.01
CA ARG A 136 23.52 6.11 -2.29
C ARG A 136 22.11 5.88 -2.84
N ILE A 137 21.59 4.66 -2.73
CA ILE A 137 20.19 4.35 -3.13
C ILE A 137 19.21 5.13 -2.27
N SER A 138 19.40 5.16 -0.95
CA SER A 138 18.53 5.90 -0.03
C SER A 138 18.56 7.40 -0.28
N ASP A 139 19.74 7.98 -0.47
CA ASP A 139 19.91 9.41 -0.72
C ASP A 139 19.25 9.83 -2.04
N GLY A 140 19.37 9.00 -3.08
CA GLY A 140 18.69 9.23 -4.36
C GLY A 140 17.18 8.99 -4.30
N LEU A 141 16.70 8.13 -3.39
CA LEU A 141 15.30 7.75 -3.30
C LEU A 141 14.46 8.68 -2.41
N VAL A 142 15.03 9.23 -1.33
CA VAL A 142 14.29 10.08 -0.38
C VAL A 142 13.64 11.30 -1.04
N PRO A 143 14.31 12.12 -1.88
CA PRO A 143 13.65 13.23 -2.56
C PRO A 143 12.55 12.77 -3.53
N PHE A 144 12.74 11.62 -4.19
CA PHE A 144 11.70 11.00 -5.02
C PHE A 144 10.46 10.66 -4.19
N LEU A 145 10.63 9.94 -3.08
CA LEU A 145 9.53 9.51 -2.21
C LEU A 145 8.76 10.69 -1.61
N ILE A 146 9.46 11.77 -1.27
CA ILE A 146 8.85 13.01 -0.76
C ILE A 146 8.02 13.71 -1.83
N SER A 147 8.58 13.91 -3.02
CA SER A 147 7.90 14.61 -4.12
C SER A 147 6.84 13.74 -4.80
N ARG A 148 6.94 12.39 -4.73
CA ARG A 148 6.02 11.43 -5.35
C ARG A 148 4.56 11.59 -4.93
N GLN A 149 4.28 12.22 -3.79
CA GLN A 149 2.91 12.45 -3.34
C GLN A 149 2.04 13.23 -4.34
N VAL A 150 2.63 14.03 -5.22
CA VAL A 150 1.88 14.74 -6.29
C VAL A 150 1.27 13.77 -7.31
N ILE A 151 1.83 12.57 -7.47
CA ILE A 151 1.33 11.54 -8.40
C ILE A 151 0.73 10.33 -7.70
N ALA A 152 0.95 10.15 -6.40
CA ALA A 152 0.53 8.94 -5.68
C ALA A 152 -0.12 9.19 -4.30
N GLY A 153 -0.36 10.44 -3.92
CA GLY A 153 -1.09 10.76 -2.69
C GLY A 153 -2.55 10.32 -2.76
N ALA A 154 -3.13 10.02 -1.59
CA ALA A 154 -4.53 9.58 -1.49
C ALA A 154 -5.50 10.74 -1.20
N GLY A 155 -4.98 11.94 -1.01
CA GLY A 155 -5.76 13.13 -0.67
C GLY A 155 -6.35 13.09 0.75
N LYS A 156 -6.51 14.24 1.36
CA LYS A 156 -7.14 14.38 2.68
C LYS A 156 -7.73 15.77 2.91
N VAL A 157 -8.89 15.81 3.54
CA VAL A 157 -9.41 17.02 4.18
C VAL A 157 -8.83 17.11 5.58
N LEU A 158 -7.79 17.92 5.76
CA LEU A 158 -7.09 18.13 7.03
C LEU A 158 -7.75 19.27 7.81
N GLN A 159 -8.19 18.97 9.03
CA GLN A 159 -8.69 19.98 9.95
C GLN A 159 -7.51 20.72 10.62
N THR A 160 -7.47 22.03 10.49
CA THR A 160 -6.46 22.89 11.14
C THR A 160 -7.13 23.92 12.02
N PRO A 161 -6.41 24.57 12.96
CA PRO A 161 -6.97 25.67 13.76
C PRO A 161 -7.48 26.87 12.92
N ARG A 162 -7.05 26.98 11.66
CA ARG A 162 -7.44 28.04 10.73
C ARG A 162 -8.55 27.63 9.77
N GLY A 163 -9.08 26.42 9.91
CA GLY A 163 -10.08 25.82 9.01
C GLY A 163 -9.55 24.59 8.29
N ALA A 164 -10.42 23.95 7.51
CA ALA A 164 -10.07 22.77 6.75
C ALA A 164 -9.26 23.14 5.50
N VAL A 165 -8.24 22.31 5.19
CA VAL A 165 -7.44 22.41 3.97
C VAL A 165 -7.41 21.05 3.27
N TYR A 166 -7.31 21.06 1.95
CA TYR A 166 -7.12 19.83 1.17
C TYR A 166 -5.62 19.60 0.96
N CYS A 167 -5.15 18.38 1.32
CA CYS A 167 -3.75 17.98 1.20
C CYS A 167 -3.61 16.80 0.25
N LEU A 168 -2.43 16.64 -0.38
CA LEU A 168 -2.12 15.54 -1.28
C LEU A 168 -1.99 14.20 -0.56
N SER A 169 -1.34 14.19 0.60
CA SER A 169 -1.02 12.98 1.37
C SER A 169 -1.71 12.94 2.73
N GLN A 170 -2.08 11.75 3.18
CA GLN A 170 -2.57 11.51 4.54
C GLN A 170 -1.43 11.30 5.54
N ARG A 171 -0.28 10.83 5.07
CA ARG A 171 0.88 10.44 5.90
C ARG A 171 1.86 11.56 6.17
N ALA A 172 1.96 12.57 5.29
CA ALA A 172 3.01 13.59 5.31
C ALA A 172 3.18 14.28 6.67
N ASP A 173 2.08 14.64 7.34
CA ASP A 173 2.11 15.32 8.66
C ASP A 173 2.53 14.39 9.80
N HIS A 174 2.54 13.07 9.58
CA HIS A 174 2.87 12.05 10.56
C HIS A 174 4.27 11.44 10.39
N ILE A 175 5.05 11.92 9.43
CA ILE A 175 6.45 11.51 9.21
C ILE A 175 7.38 12.40 10.03
N TRP A 176 8.34 11.78 10.75
CA TRP A 176 9.21 12.49 11.69
C TRP A 176 10.70 12.31 11.42
N GLU A 177 11.09 11.32 10.63
CA GLU A 177 12.49 11.03 10.27
C GLU A 177 12.64 10.70 8.79
N GLY A 178 13.82 10.93 8.22
CA GLY A 178 14.11 10.55 6.83
C GLY A 178 14.37 9.05 6.72
N VAL A 179 15.50 8.62 7.25
CA VAL A 179 15.96 7.22 7.22
C VAL A 179 16.31 6.79 8.64
N SER A 180 15.68 5.74 9.15
CA SER A 180 15.85 5.28 10.51
C SER A 180 15.49 3.80 10.69
N SER A 181 16.09 3.12 11.66
CA SER A 181 15.71 1.77 12.07
C SER A 181 14.59 1.75 13.13
N ALA A 182 14.21 2.90 13.66
CA ALA A 182 13.11 3.02 14.63
C ALA A 182 11.76 2.78 13.94
N THR A 183 10.83 2.12 14.64
CA THR A 183 9.57 1.67 14.01
C THR A 183 8.38 2.56 14.39
N THR A 184 7.94 2.51 15.63
CA THR A 184 6.59 2.97 15.97
C THR A 184 6.52 4.49 16.23
N ARG A 185 7.58 5.10 16.80
CA ARG A 185 7.54 6.51 17.23
C ARG A 185 8.03 7.49 16.16
N SER A 186 9.05 7.12 15.39
CA SER A 186 9.69 8.04 14.45
C SER A 186 9.07 8.04 13.07
N ARG A 187 8.38 6.99 12.67
CA ARG A 187 7.75 6.84 11.35
C ARG A 187 8.63 7.43 10.24
N PRO A 188 9.76 6.78 9.90
CA PRO A 188 10.69 7.31 8.91
C PRO A 188 10.10 7.18 7.49
N ILE A 189 10.69 7.89 6.53
CA ILE A 189 10.39 7.71 5.10
C ILE A 189 10.81 6.31 4.67
N ILE A 190 12.05 5.90 5.02
CA ILE A 190 12.61 4.57 4.78
C ILE A 190 13.01 3.97 6.13
N ASN A 191 12.51 2.77 6.42
CA ASN A 191 12.95 1.99 7.57
C ASN A 191 14.13 1.11 7.17
N THR A 192 15.22 1.19 7.93
CA THR A 192 16.46 0.46 7.67
C THR A 192 16.60 -0.83 8.48
N ARG A 193 15.56 -1.27 9.17
CA ARG A 193 15.56 -2.54 9.88
C ARG A 193 15.84 -3.68 8.91
N ASP A 194 16.92 -4.40 9.15
CA ASP A 194 17.40 -5.44 8.25
C ASP A 194 16.69 -6.77 8.49
N GLU A 195 15.50 -6.88 7.94
CA GLU A 195 14.67 -8.09 7.94
C GLU A 195 14.30 -8.43 6.49
N PRO A 196 15.20 -9.06 5.73
CA PRO A 196 14.98 -9.28 4.30
C PRO A 196 13.87 -10.29 4.00
N HIS A 197 13.53 -11.16 4.97
CA HIS A 197 12.64 -12.31 4.75
C HIS A 197 13.05 -13.12 3.51
N ALA A 198 14.34 -13.22 3.26
CA ALA A 198 14.98 -13.88 2.15
C ALA A 198 16.39 -14.32 2.56
N ASP A 199 17.26 -14.72 1.63
CA ASP A 199 18.67 -14.94 1.91
C ASP A 199 19.35 -13.61 2.23
N ALA A 200 19.76 -13.45 3.51
CA ALA A 200 20.34 -12.20 4.01
C ALA A 200 21.73 -11.91 3.44
N ASP A 201 22.42 -12.90 2.87
CA ASP A 201 23.71 -12.69 2.22
C ASP A 201 23.56 -12.10 0.82
N LEU A 202 22.41 -12.32 0.18
CA LEU A 202 22.12 -11.87 -1.18
C LEU A 202 21.22 -10.63 -1.25
N TYR A 203 20.28 -10.51 -0.34
CA TYR A 203 19.20 -9.55 -0.44
C TYR A 203 19.04 -8.67 0.80
N ARG A 204 18.43 -7.52 0.56
CA ARG A 204 17.92 -6.60 1.57
C ARG A 204 16.48 -6.24 1.24
N ARG A 205 15.65 -6.03 2.24
CA ARG A 205 14.31 -5.47 2.09
C ARG A 205 14.38 -3.95 2.21
N LEU A 206 14.10 -3.24 1.13
CA LEU A 206 13.82 -1.81 1.18
C LEU A 206 12.39 -1.65 1.70
N HIS A 207 12.25 -1.07 2.87
CA HIS A 207 10.97 -0.89 3.56
C HIS A 207 10.59 0.59 3.56
N VAL A 208 9.68 0.99 2.68
CA VAL A 208 9.20 2.36 2.50
C VAL A 208 7.92 2.56 3.28
N ILE A 209 7.92 3.51 4.23
CA ILE A 209 6.82 3.72 5.19
C ILE A 209 5.94 4.92 4.82
N VAL A 210 6.47 5.84 4.02
CA VAL A 210 5.88 7.16 3.78
C VAL A 210 4.60 7.14 2.95
N GLY A 211 4.35 6.08 2.17
CA GLY A 211 3.26 6.01 1.19
C GLY A 211 1.86 6.03 1.82
N ASP A 212 0.90 6.59 1.11
CA ASP A 212 -0.51 6.53 1.45
C ASP A 212 -1.14 5.20 1.01
N SER A 213 -2.23 4.80 1.68
CA SER A 213 -3.14 3.73 1.23
C SER A 213 -3.99 4.24 0.06
N ASN A 214 -3.88 3.60 -1.09
CA ASN A 214 -4.59 4.01 -2.30
C ASN A 214 -5.83 3.15 -2.55
N MET A 215 -6.96 3.80 -2.84
CA MET A 215 -8.18 3.14 -3.32
C MET A 215 -8.08 2.83 -4.81
N SER A 216 -7.50 3.73 -5.60
CA SER A 216 -7.31 3.57 -7.04
C SER A 216 -6.21 2.57 -7.37
N GLU A 217 -6.55 1.56 -8.17
CA GLU A 217 -5.59 0.57 -8.71
C GLU A 217 -4.52 1.23 -9.58
N THR A 218 -4.90 2.26 -10.34
CA THR A 218 -3.98 3.01 -11.20
C THR A 218 -3.00 3.84 -10.40
N THR A 219 -3.42 4.42 -9.27
CA THR A 219 -2.51 5.11 -8.35
C THR A 219 -1.54 4.11 -7.70
N THR A 220 -2.03 2.94 -7.26
CA THR A 220 -1.16 1.88 -6.70
C THR A 220 -0.14 1.41 -7.72
N MET A 221 -0.57 1.17 -8.99
CA MET A 221 0.32 0.81 -10.09
C MET A 221 1.39 1.88 -10.32
N LEU A 222 0.99 3.15 -10.39
CA LEU A 222 1.92 4.27 -10.59
C LEU A 222 2.90 4.41 -9.43
N LYS A 223 2.42 4.31 -8.18
CA LYS A 223 3.22 4.40 -6.96
C LYS A 223 4.35 3.37 -6.94
N VAL A 224 4.02 2.11 -7.16
CA VAL A 224 4.99 1.01 -7.09
C VAL A 224 5.84 0.96 -8.37
N GLY A 225 5.23 1.13 -9.54
CA GLY A 225 5.92 1.03 -10.81
C GLY A 225 6.92 2.17 -11.03
N SER A 226 6.60 3.41 -10.63
CA SER A 226 7.57 4.52 -10.69
C SER A 226 8.73 4.31 -9.72
N ALA A 227 8.45 3.81 -8.51
CA ALA A 227 9.50 3.47 -7.55
C ALA A 227 10.41 2.35 -8.04
N ASP A 228 9.86 1.32 -8.70
CA ASP A 228 10.68 0.26 -9.30
C ASP A 228 11.59 0.79 -10.42
N LEU A 229 11.09 1.63 -11.32
CA LEU A 229 11.90 2.25 -12.37
C LEU A 229 13.03 3.11 -11.80
N VAL A 230 12.73 3.91 -10.75
CA VAL A 230 13.75 4.72 -10.06
C VAL A 230 14.77 3.82 -9.36
N LEU A 231 14.35 2.76 -8.71
CA LEU A 231 15.26 1.79 -8.07
C LEU A 231 16.18 1.12 -9.09
N GLN A 232 15.64 0.63 -10.22
CA GLN A 232 16.44 0.03 -11.29
C GLN A 232 17.48 1.00 -11.83
N MET A 233 17.09 2.26 -12.02
CA MET A 233 17.98 3.33 -12.47
C MET A 233 19.10 3.60 -11.46
N LEU A 234 18.78 3.73 -10.17
CA LEU A 234 19.76 3.96 -9.11
C LEU A 234 20.69 2.76 -8.91
N GLU A 235 20.19 1.53 -8.93
CA GLU A 235 20.99 0.30 -8.88
C GLU A 235 21.95 0.20 -10.07
N ALA A 236 21.54 0.62 -11.25
CA ALA A 236 22.37 0.67 -12.43
C ALA A 236 23.44 1.79 -12.42
N GLY A 237 23.51 2.57 -11.35
CA GLY A 237 24.51 3.63 -11.19
C GLY A 237 24.25 4.90 -12.00
N VAL A 238 23.02 5.12 -12.45
CA VAL A 238 22.67 6.38 -13.13
C VAL A 238 22.90 7.55 -12.18
N ILE A 239 23.63 8.54 -12.65
CA ILE A 239 23.91 9.74 -11.87
C ILE A 239 22.70 10.68 -11.94
N MET A 240 22.14 10.94 -10.76
CA MET A 240 21.08 11.92 -10.58
C MET A 240 21.68 13.28 -10.19
N ARG A 241 20.97 14.34 -10.54
CA ARG A 241 21.23 15.65 -9.96
C ARG A 241 21.05 15.57 -8.45
N ASP A 242 21.92 16.21 -7.67
CA ASP A 242 21.73 16.28 -6.22
C ASP A 242 20.47 17.10 -5.89
N MET A 243 19.47 16.39 -5.37
CA MET A 243 18.20 16.94 -4.91
C MET A 243 18.00 16.69 -3.40
N SER A 244 19.11 16.44 -2.67
CA SER A 244 19.09 16.29 -1.22
C SER A 244 18.43 17.51 -0.57
N LEU A 245 17.45 17.27 0.29
CA LEU A 245 16.66 18.31 0.93
C LEU A 245 17.35 18.83 2.19
N GLU A 246 17.37 20.16 2.41
CA GLU A 246 17.87 20.75 3.65
C GLU A 246 17.11 20.22 4.88
N ASN A 247 15.79 20.10 4.75
CA ASN A 247 14.94 19.53 5.78
C ASN A 247 13.84 18.65 5.16
N PRO A 248 14.07 17.32 5.04
CA PRO A 248 13.13 16.38 4.41
C PRO A 248 11.74 16.39 5.07
N ILE A 249 11.69 16.53 6.41
CA ILE A 249 10.44 16.45 7.17
C ILE A 249 9.58 17.71 6.99
N ARG A 250 10.23 18.85 6.86
CA ARG A 250 9.54 20.09 6.52
C ARG A 250 9.07 20.05 5.06
N ALA A 251 9.92 19.63 4.16
CA ALA A 251 9.64 19.57 2.73
C ALA A 251 8.44 18.67 2.41
N ILE A 252 8.35 17.47 3.00
CA ILE A 252 7.23 16.56 2.73
C ILE A 252 5.89 17.17 3.14
N ARG A 253 5.83 17.90 4.25
CA ARG A 253 4.61 18.59 4.72
C ARG A 253 4.25 19.77 3.82
N GLU A 254 5.24 20.60 3.49
CA GLU A 254 5.04 21.76 2.62
C GLU A 254 4.55 21.35 1.23
N MET A 255 5.09 20.27 0.65
CA MET A 255 4.64 19.71 -0.62
C MET A 255 3.25 19.09 -0.51
N SER A 256 2.93 18.42 0.61
CA SER A 256 1.59 17.85 0.83
C SER A 256 0.48 18.90 0.85
N HIS A 257 0.77 20.05 1.46
CA HIS A 257 -0.19 21.13 1.61
C HIS A 257 -0.32 22.02 0.35
N ASP A 258 0.51 21.76 -0.67
CA ASP A 258 0.42 22.44 -1.96
C ASP A 258 -0.08 21.50 -3.06
N VAL A 259 -1.38 21.54 -3.30
CA VAL A 259 -2.02 20.73 -4.36
C VAL A 259 -1.63 21.15 -5.79
N THR A 260 -0.97 22.30 -5.95
CA THR A 260 -0.45 22.74 -7.26
C THR A 260 0.91 22.13 -7.58
N GLY A 261 1.60 21.58 -6.57
CA GLY A 261 2.93 21.01 -6.68
C GLY A 261 4.05 22.01 -7.00
N ARG A 262 3.76 23.33 -6.96
CA ARG A 262 4.67 24.40 -7.38
C ARG A 262 5.43 25.06 -6.25
N LYS A 263 5.01 24.83 -5.00
CA LYS A 263 5.71 25.36 -3.83
C LYS A 263 7.14 24.82 -3.79
N THR A 264 8.10 25.73 -3.74
CA THR A 264 9.52 25.36 -3.67
C THR A 264 9.95 25.04 -2.24
N VAL A 265 10.90 24.12 -2.13
CA VAL A 265 11.59 23.76 -0.90
C VAL A 265 13.10 23.84 -1.11
N LYS A 266 13.85 24.11 -0.02
CA LYS A 266 15.30 24.26 -0.09
C LYS A 266 16.01 22.91 -0.17
N LEU A 267 16.97 22.82 -1.07
CA LEU A 267 17.95 21.76 -1.17
C LEU A 267 19.16 22.06 -0.25
N SER A 268 19.91 21.02 0.11
CA SER A 268 21.17 21.14 0.86
C SER A 268 22.20 22.00 0.14
N THR A 269 22.08 22.14 -1.19
CA THR A 269 22.92 23.01 -2.03
C THR A 269 22.53 24.50 -1.98
N GLY A 270 21.48 24.86 -1.23
CA GLY A 270 20.92 26.23 -1.16
C GLY A 270 19.98 26.58 -2.33
N ARG A 271 19.85 25.75 -3.36
CA ARG A 271 18.85 25.92 -4.43
C ARG A 271 17.47 25.54 -3.95
N GLU A 272 16.47 25.93 -4.71
CA GLU A 272 15.07 25.57 -4.45
C GLU A 272 14.48 24.81 -5.63
N LEU A 273 13.68 23.79 -5.36
CA LEU A 273 12.90 23.03 -6.35
C LEU A 273 11.48 22.79 -5.80
N SER A 274 10.52 22.73 -6.70
CA SER A 274 9.17 22.28 -6.38
C SER A 274 9.05 20.75 -6.49
N ALA A 275 7.93 20.20 -6.01
CA ALA A 275 7.63 18.77 -6.17
C ALA A 275 7.53 18.36 -7.64
N ILE A 276 6.95 19.23 -8.50
CA ILE A 276 6.86 18.99 -9.95
C ILE A 276 8.25 18.99 -10.57
N ASP A 277 9.13 19.96 -10.26
CA ASP A 277 10.49 20.01 -10.80
C ASP A 277 11.27 18.72 -10.47
N MET A 278 11.17 18.26 -9.21
CA MET A 278 11.81 17.01 -8.79
C MET A 278 11.27 15.81 -9.55
N GLN A 279 9.94 15.71 -9.66
CA GLN A 279 9.31 14.58 -10.36
C GLN A 279 9.61 14.59 -11.86
N TRP A 280 9.73 15.75 -12.51
CA TRP A 280 10.17 15.83 -13.91
C TRP A 280 11.60 15.33 -14.09
N GLU A 281 12.52 15.67 -13.19
CA GLU A 281 13.91 15.17 -13.24
C GLU A 281 13.93 13.63 -13.12
N TYR A 282 13.20 13.04 -12.17
CA TYR A 282 13.09 11.58 -12.03
C TYR A 282 12.44 10.94 -13.25
N PHE A 283 11.34 11.51 -13.73
CA PHE A 283 10.61 10.98 -14.88
C PHE A 283 11.47 10.96 -16.14
N GLN A 284 12.18 12.06 -16.45
CA GLN A 284 13.04 12.16 -17.61
C GLN A 284 14.17 11.13 -17.55
N LYS A 285 14.85 11.02 -16.41
CA LYS A 285 15.93 10.05 -16.21
C LYS A 285 15.44 8.61 -16.26
N ALA A 286 14.30 8.33 -15.66
CA ALA A 286 13.70 6.99 -15.69
C ALA A 286 13.25 6.62 -17.12
N SER A 287 12.69 7.57 -17.88
CA SER A 287 12.29 7.35 -19.28
C SER A 287 13.50 7.07 -20.17
N GLU A 288 14.55 7.91 -20.10
CA GLU A 288 15.79 7.69 -20.84
C GLU A 288 16.46 6.35 -20.49
N PHE A 289 16.42 5.97 -19.22
CA PHE A 289 16.96 4.69 -18.74
C PHE A 289 16.13 3.52 -19.28
N ALA A 290 14.80 3.61 -19.20
CA ALA A 290 13.88 2.57 -19.66
C ALA A 290 14.01 2.34 -21.17
N GLU A 291 14.10 3.40 -21.97
CA GLU A 291 14.31 3.31 -23.42
C GLU A 291 15.65 2.63 -23.74
N ARG A 292 16.74 3.07 -23.13
CA ARG A 292 18.09 2.50 -23.35
C ARG A 292 18.20 1.03 -22.96
N ARG A 293 17.41 0.57 -22.00
CA ARG A 293 17.40 -0.80 -21.49
C ARG A 293 16.34 -1.68 -22.12
N GLY A 294 15.53 -1.15 -23.04
CA GLY A 294 14.40 -1.88 -23.64
C GLY A 294 13.26 -2.19 -22.66
N LEU A 295 13.21 -1.51 -21.51
CA LEU A 295 12.15 -1.74 -20.50
C LEU A 295 10.78 -1.29 -20.99
N THR A 296 10.73 -0.40 -21.97
CA THR A 296 9.51 0.08 -22.62
C THR A 296 8.81 -0.99 -23.46
N ASP A 297 9.47 -2.11 -23.76
CA ASP A 297 8.84 -3.27 -24.39
C ASP A 297 7.85 -3.96 -23.43
N ASN A 298 8.09 -3.84 -22.13
CA ASN A 298 7.15 -4.30 -21.11
C ASN A 298 5.94 -3.34 -21.05
N PRO A 299 4.70 -3.83 -21.30
CA PRO A 299 3.51 -2.98 -21.34
C PRO A 299 3.22 -2.31 -19.98
N VAL A 300 3.64 -2.91 -18.89
CA VAL A 300 3.47 -2.33 -17.53
C VAL A 300 4.35 -1.10 -17.35
N HIS A 301 5.65 -1.20 -17.68
CA HIS A 301 6.56 -0.06 -17.59
C HIS A 301 6.14 1.09 -18.52
N ARG A 302 5.72 0.75 -19.75
CA ARG A 302 5.16 1.72 -20.69
C ARG A 302 3.95 2.45 -20.10
N ARG A 303 2.99 1.70 -19.55
CA ARG A 303 1.80 2.28 -18.93
C ARG A 303 2.14 3.16 -17.71
N VAL A 304 3.10 2.76 -16.88
CA VAL A 304 3.59 3.55 -15.75
C VAL A 304 4.17 4.88 -16.23
N LEU A 305 5.06 4.85 -17.24
CA LEU A 305 5.67 6.07 -17.80
C LEU A 305 4.62 6.98 -18.45
N GLU A 306 3.68 6.43 -19.21
CA GLU A 306 2.58 7.19 -19.82
C GLU A 306 1.74 7.92 -18.77
N LEU A 307 1.34 7.21 -17.71
CA LEU A 307 0.53 7.79 -16.64
C LEU A 307 1.33 8.81 -15.82
N TRP A 308 2.61 8.51 -15.53
CA TRP A 308 3.48 9.43 -14.79
C TRP A 308 3.67 10.75 -15.55
N GLY A 309 4.06 10.70 -16.83
CA GLY A 309 4.23 11.90 -17.66
C GLY A 309 2.91 12.67 -17.83
N ARG A 310 1.77 11.97 -17.99
CA ARG A 310 0.46 12.61 -18.09
C ARG A 310 0.05 13.27 -16.78
N ALA A 311 0.32 12.64 -15.63
CA ALA A 311 0.02 13.23 -14.32
C ALA A 311 0.82 14.54 -14.09
N LEU A 312 2.10 14.54 -14.43
CA LEU A 312 2.92 15.76 -14.32
C LEU A 312 2.41 16.89 -15.23
N LYS A 313 2.09 16.58 -16.49
CA LYS A 313 1.50 17.54 -17.42
C LYS A 313 0.15 18.10 -16.93
N ALA A 314 -0.70 17.24 -16.39
CA ALA A 314 -2.00 17.62 -15.85
C ALA A 314 -1.86 18.64 -14.70
N ILE A 315 -0.94 18.36 -13.77
CA ILE A 315 -0.69 19.23 -12.61
C ILE A 315 -0.04 20.56 -13.05
N GLU A 316 0.91 20.50 -13.98
CA GLU A 316 1.58 21.68 -14.52
C GLU A 316 0.62 22.60 -15.30
N ALA A 317 -0.33 22.02 -16.05
CA ALA A 317 -1.36 22.76 -16.78
C ALA A 317 -2.55 23.18 -15.91
N ASP A 318 -2.60 22.76 -14.63
CA ASP A 318 -3.77 22.89 -13.74
C ASP A 318 -5.06 22.30 -14.35
N ASP A 319 -4.89 21.23 -15.16
CA ASP A 319 -5.99 20.48 -15.80
C ASP A 319 -6.07 19.06 -15.23
N LEU A 320 -6.72 18.95 -14.08
CA LEU A 320 -6.89 17.67 -13.40
C LEU A 320 -7.86 16.70 -14.10
N THR A 321 -8.61 17.16 -15.12
CA THR A 321 -9.52 16.27 -15.88
C THR A 321 -8.77 15.14 -16.59
N LEU A 322 -7.47 15.32 -16.84
CA LEU A 322 -6.61 14.32 -17.46
C LEU A 322 -6.27 13.15 -16.53
N ILE A 323 -6.47 13.28 -15.20
CA ILE A 323 -6.08 12.31 -14.19
C ILE A 323 -7.15 12.04 -13.13
N ASP A 324 -8.28 12.72 -13.17
CA ASP A 324 -9.34 12.66 -12.15
C ASP A 324 -10.18 11.38 -12.16
N ARG A 325 -9.74 10.37 -12.95
CA ARG A 325 -10.26 9.00 -12.97
C ARG A 325 -9.25 7.96 -12.52
N GLU A 326 -7.97 8.36 -12.36
CA GLU A 326 -6.86 7.44 -12.15
C GLU A 326 -6.05 7.74 -10.89
N ILE A 327 -5.89 9.02 -10.51
CA ILE A 327 -5.08 9.44 -9.36
C ILE A 327 -5.98 9.76 -8.17
N ASP A 328 -5.78 9.06 -7.05
CA ASP A 328 -6.68 9.12 -5.88
C ASP A 328 -6.98 10.53 -5.39
N TRP A 329 -5.96 11.36 -5.15
CA TRP A 329 -6.20 12.71 -4.65
C TRP A 329 -7.00 13.58 -5.66
N ALA A 330 -6.79 13.38 -6.97
CA ALA A 330 -7.53 14.11 -8.00
C ALA A 330 -8.97 13.60 -8.12
N ILE A 331 -9.18 12.27 -8.06
CA ILE A 331 -10.51 11.65 -8.01
C ILE A 331 -11.32 12.21 -6.83
N LYS A 332 -10.71 12.18 -5.65
CA LYS A 332 -11.36 12.64 -4.40
C LYS A 332 -11.61 14.12 -4.44
N ARG A 333 -10.66 14.95 -4.89
CA ARG A 333 -10.86 16.40 -5.04
C ARG A 333 -12.04 16.70 -5.94
N ARG A 334 -12.12 16.11 -7.13
CA ARG A 334 -13.28 16.24 -8.03
C ARG A 334 -14.60 15.87 -7.34
N LEU A 335 -14.61 14.76 -6.59
CA LEU A 335 -15.79 14.32 -5.84
C LEU A 335 -16.23 15.38 -4.84
N LEU A 336 -15.31 15.88 -4.01
CA LEU A 336 -15.59 16.84 -2.95
C LEU A 336 -16.05 18.19 -3.54
N GLU A 337 -15.37 18.71 -4.58
CA GLU A 337 -15.72 19.96 -5.25
C GLU A 337 -17.14 19.91 -5.84
N ARG A 338 -17.48 18.82 -6.55
CA ARG A 338 -18.84 18.63 -7.08
C ARG A 338 -19.90 18.56 -5.98
N TYR A 339 -19.58 17.90 -4.85
CA TYR A 339 -20.49 17.79 -3.73
C TYR A 339 -20.69 19.15 -3.04
N MET A 340 -19.60 19.89 -2.80
CA MET A 340 -19.65 21.24 -2.25
C MET A 340 -20.50 22.19 -3.11
N LEU A 341 -20.26 22.18 -4.43
CA LEU A 341 -21.02 22.99 -5.36
C LEU A 341 -22.51 22.66 -5.33
N LYS A 342 -22.85 21.37 -5.39
CA LYS A 342 -24.24 20.91 -5.41
C LYS A 342 -25.03 21.26 -4.16
N HIS A 343 -24.36 21.28 -3.00
CA HIS A 343 -25.03 21.46 -1.71
C HIS A 343 -24.72 22.80 -1.04
N SER A 344 -24.03 23.74 -1.75
CA SER A 344 -23.61 25.04 -1.23
C SER A 344 -22.85 24.93 0.09
N LEU A 345 -21.89 23.97 0.14
CA LEU A 345 -21.03 23.72 1.29
C LEU A 345 -19.61 24.21 1.00
N ASP A 346 -18.85 24.42 2.06
CA ASP A 346 -17.41 24.64 2.01
C ASP A 346 -16.64 23.44 2.60
N LEU A 347 -15.31 23.52 2.54
CA LEU A 347 -14.42 22.45 3.00
C LEU A 347 -14.51 22.21 4.53
N ASN A 348 -14.98 23.19 5.31
CA ASN A 348 -15.15 23.08 6.76
C ASN A 348 -16.40 22.28 7.16
N SER A 349 -17.30 22.01 6.21
CA SER A 349 -18.53 21.28 6.51
C SER A 349 -18.22 19.87 7.04
N PRO A 350 -18.82 19.43 8.17
CA PRO A 350 -18.68 18.05 8.65
C PRO A 350 -19.08 16.99 7.62
N ARG A 351 -20.00 17.31 6.71
CA ARG A 351 -20.41 16.41 5.62
C ARG A 351 -19.27 16.15 4.62
N ILE A 352 -18.39 17.14 4.41
CA ILE A 352 -17.22 16.98 3.55
C ILE A 352 -16.20 16.07 4.21
N ALA A 353 -15.93 16.22 5.52
CA ALA A 353 -15.08 15.30 6.27
C ALA A 353 -15.64 13.86 6.28
N GLN A 354 -16.96 13.69 6.39
CA GLN A 354 -17.61 12.38 6.29
C GLN A 354 -17.46 11.79 4.88
N LEU A 355 -17.59 12.60 3.83
CA LEU A 355 -17.43 12.14 2.45
C LEU A 355 -15.97 11.75 2.15
N ASP A 356 -15.01 12.52 2.67
CA ASP A 356 -13.57 12.19 2.61
C ASP A 356 -13.30 10.81 3.25
N LEU A 357 -13.85 10.54 4.43
CA LEU A 357 -13.71 9.25 5.09
C LEU A 357 -14.43 8.12 4.33
N ALA A 358 -15.68 8.36 3.89
CA ALA A 358 -16.49 7.38 3.16
C ALA A 358 -15.89 6.97 1.81
N TYR A 359 -15.03 7.80 1.22
CA TYR A 359 -14.23 7.44 0.04
C TYR A 359 -13.37 6.20 0.28
N HIS A 360 -12.87 6.03 1.49
CA HIS A 360 -11.97 4.94 1.89
C HIS A 360 -12.66 3.69 2.46
N ASP A 361 -14.00 3.68 2.60
CA ASP A 361 -14.72 2.48 3.05
C ASP A 361 -14.57 1.37 2.00
N ILE A 362 -14.05 0.19 2.42
CA ILE A 362 -13.82 -0.94 1.51
C ILE A 362 -15.10 -1.70 1.13
N SER A 363 -16.24 -1.34 1.68
CA SER A 363 -17.52 -1.96 1.33
C SER A 363 -17.98 -1.59 -0.07
N ARG A 364 -18.17 -2.58 -0.94
CA ARG A 364 -18.71 -2.35 -2.29
C ARG A 364 -20.15 -1.83 -2.31
N LYS A 365 -20.89 -1.99 -1.21
CA LYS A 365 -22.29 -1.55 -1.11
C LYS A 365 -22.42 -0.08 -0.71
N ARG A 366 -21.46 0.48 0.06
CA ARG A 366 -21.58 1.82 0.63
C ARG A 366 -20.31 2.69 0.46
N GLY A 367 -19.14 2.09 0.23
CA GLY A 367 -17.89 2.83 0.01
C GLY A 367 -17.96 3.69 -1.24
N VAL A 368 -17.69 4.98 -1.08
CA VAL A 368 -17.91 5.96 -2.15
C VAL A 368 -17.02 5.67 -3.36
N PHE A 369 -15.76 5.29 -3.15
CA PHE A 369 -14.87 4.89 -4.25
C PHE A 369 -15.48 3.73 -5.05
N TYR A 370 -16.00 2.69 -4.40
CA TYR A 370 -16.60 1.53 -5.08
C TYR A 370 -17.91 1.86 -5.78
N LEU A 371 -18.70 2.77 -5.23
CA LEU A 371 -19.91 3.28 -5.91
C LEU A 371 -19.54 4.10 -7.17
N MET A 372 -18.40 4.80 -7.15
CA MET A 372 -17.86 5.48 -8.33
C MET A 372 -17.34 4.48 -9.36
N GLU A 373 -16.60 3.46 -8.92
CA GLU A 373 -16.09 2.37 -9.77
C GLU A 373 -17.24 1.63 -10.49
N ALA A 374 -18.30 1.27 -9.77
CA ALA A 374 -19.47 0.62 -10.33
C ALA A 374 -20.21 1.47 -11.38
N LYS A 375 -20.07 2.80 -11.32
CA LYS A 375 -20.62 3.76 -12.31
C LYS A 375 -19.63 4.06 -13.45
N GLY A 376 -18.47 3.41 -13.51
CA GLY A 376 -17.44 3.67 -14.51
C GLY A 376 -16.81 5.06 -14.40
N LEU A 377 -16.78 5.67 -13.21
CA LEU A 377 -16.22 7.02 -12.97
C LEU A 377 -14.74 6.98 -12.59
N VAL A 378 -14.18 5.81 -12.35
CA VAL A 378 -12.75 5.57 -12.08
C VAL A 378 -12.26 4.40 -12.92
N ASP A 379 -10.98 4.42 -13.26
CA ASP A 379 -10.37 3.43 -14.13
C ASP A 379 -9.73 2.31 -13.30
N ARG A 380 -9.60 1.11 -13.91
CA ARG A 380 -9.05 -0.09 -13.27
C ARG A 380 -7.83 -0.61 -14.03
N VAL A 381 -6.98 -1.30 -13.31
CA VAL A 381 -5.82 -2.04 -13.84
C VAL A 381 -6.11 -3.54 -13.90
N THR A 382 -6.87 -4.05 -12.92
CA THR A 382 -7.19 -5.48 -12.79
C THR A 382 -8.59 -5.81 -13.29
N THR A 383 -8.85 -7.09 -13.49
CA THR A 383 -10.19 -7.63 -13.76
C THR A 383 -10.80 -8.23 -12.49
N ASP A 384 -12.13 -8.36 -12.44
CA ASP A 384 -12.81 -9.04 -11.32
C ASP A 384 -12.35 -10.49 -11.17
N LEU A 385 -12.04 -11.17 -12.27
CA LEU A 385 -11.51 -12.53 -12.27
C LEU A 385 -10.13 -12.57 -11.60
N ALA A 386 -9.21 -11.69 -11.98
CA ALA A 386 -7.87 -11.63 -11.39
C ALA A 386 -7.93 -11.36 -9.87
N VAL A 387 -8.79 -10.45 -9.43
CA VAL A 387 -9.00 -10.17 -8.00
C VAL A 387 -9.63 -11.37 -7.29
N PHE A 388 -10.60 -12.04 -7.92
CA PHE A 388 -11.25 -13.22 -7.36
C PHE A 388 -10.26 -14.38 -7.17
N GLU A 389 -9.43 -14.64 -8.18
CA GLU A 389 -8.38 -15.67 -8.11
C GLU A 389 -7.35 -15.34 -7.03
N ALA A 390 -6.89 -14.10 -6.96
CA ALA A 390 -5.91 -13.64 -5.96
C ALA A 390 -6.38 -13.77 -4.50
N LYS A 391 -7.67 -13.99 -4.24
CA LYS A 391 -8.17 -14.29 -2.88
C LYS A 391 -7.70 -15.65 -2.35
N SER A 392 -7.43 -16.61 -3.23
CA SER A 392 -7.14 -18.00 -2.85
C SER A 392 -5.95 -18.62 -3.58
N VAL A 393 -5.53 -18.04 -4.70
CA VAL A 393 -4.41 -18.51 -5.52
C VAL A 393 -3.20 -17.60 -5.27
N PRO A 394 -2.06 -18.14 -4.82
CA PRO A 394 -0.83 -17.35 -4.64
C PRO A 394 -0.18 -17.01 -5.99
N PRO A 395 0.70 -15.99 -6.03
CA PRO A 395 1.62 -15.79 -7.15
C PRO A 395 2.35 -17.07 -7.53
N GLN A 396 2.27 -17.48 -8.81
CA GLN A 396 2.75 -18.78 -9.27
C GLN A 396 4.25 -18.80 -9.61
N THR A 397 4.87 -17.63 -9.66
CA THR A 397 6.26 -17.42 -10.07
C THR A 397 7.20 -17.14 -8.89
N THR A 398 6.67 -17.09 -7.68
CA THR A 398 7.41 -16.76 -6.47
C THR A 398 7.24 -17.83 -5.38
N ARG A 399 8.01 -17.72 -4.32
CA ARG A 399 7.93 -18.56 -3.11
C ARG A 399 6.52 -18.56 -2.46
N ALA A 400 5.72 -17.54 -2.74
CA ALA A 400 4.34 -17.48 -2.25
C ALA A 400 3.52 -18.71 -2.68
N LYS A 401 3.82 -19.29 -3.86
CA LYS A 401 3.20 -20.55 -4.32
C LYS A 401 3.48 -21.70 -3.34
N LEU A 402 4.72 -21.90 -2.95
CA LEU A 402 5.11 -22.96 -2.01
C LEU A 402 4.37 -22.81 -0.68
N ARG A 403 4.31 -21.58 -0.16
CA ARG A 403 3.61 -21.27 1.09
C ARG A 403 2.09 -21.46 0.97
N GLY A 404 1.48 -20.96 -0.09
CA GLY A 404 0.04 -21.09 -0.32
C GLY A 404 -0.40 -22.53 -0.49
N ASP A 405 0.34 -23.33 -1.28
CA ASP A 405 0.08 -24.75 -1.48
C ASP A 405 0.23 -25.56 -0.18
N PHE A 406 1.27 -25.25 0.62
CA PHE A 406 1.46 -25.85 1.93
C PHE A 406 0.30 -25.54 2.89
N VAL A 407 -0.08 -24.26 3.03
CA VAL A 407 -1.18 -23.83 3.90
C VAL A 407 -2.49 -24.49 3.47
N ARG A 408 -2.79 -24.47 2.16
CA ARG A 408 -4.00 -25.09 1.60
C ARG A 408 -4.06 -26.58 1.96
N ARG A 409 -2.97 -27.31 1.72
CA ARG A 409 -2.92 -28.76 1.96
C ARG A 409 -3.00 -29.11 3.44
N ALA A 410 -2.30 -28.35 4.29
CA ALA A 410 -2.36 -28.56 5.74
C ALA A 410 -3.78 -28.34 6.30
N GLN A 411 -4.47 -27.32 5.82
CA GLN A 411 -5.87 -27.07 6.20
C GLN A 411 -6.84 -28.16 5.69
N GLU A 412 -6.70 -28.61 4.44
CA GLU A 412 -7.51 -29.69 3.87
C GLU A 412 -7.33 -31.03 4.64
N ARG A 413 -6.14 -31.28 5.13
CA ARG A 413 -5.78 -32.48 5.89
C ARG A 413 -5.89 -32.29 7.41
N GLN A 414 -6.37 -31.13 7.86
CA GLN A 414 -6.51 -30.78 9.28
C GLN A 414 -5.22 -30.99 10.09
N ARG A 415 -4.06 -30.72 9.46
CA ARG A 415 -2.73 -30.84 10.09
C ARG A 415 -2.42 -29.58 10.88
N ASP A 416 -1.71 -29.75 11.99
CA ASP A 416 -1.15 -28.63 12.74
C ASP A 416 0.17 -28.17 12.09
N PHE A 417 0.33 -26.86 11.90
CA PHE A 417 1.46 -26.28 11.18
C PHE A 417 1.82 -24.89 11.67
N THR A 418 3.05 -24.49 11.42
CA THR A 418 3.56 -23.13 11.63
C THR A 418 4.18 -22.63 10.32
N VAL A 419 3.86 -21.40 9.95
CA VAL A 419 4.34 -20.76 8.72
C VAL A 419 4.77 -19.34 9.03
N ASP A 420 5.90 -18.96 8.50
CA ASP A 420 6.31 -17.55 8.36
C ASP A 420 6.76 -17.27 6.91
N TRP A 421 7.42 -16.13 6.67
CA TRP A 421 7.81 -15.74 5.31
C TRP A 421 8.79 -16.73 4.65
N VAL A 422 9.61 -17.43 5.43
CA VAL A 422 10.67 -18.33 4.93
C VAL A 422 10.55 -19.77 5.44
N HIS A 423 9.81 -20.02 6.53
CA HIS A 423 9.69 -21.35 7.12
C HIS A 423 8.31 -21.96 6.87
N LEU A 424 8.31 -23.23 6.46
CA LEU A 424 7.13 -24.08 6.39
C LEU A 424 7.38 -25.26 7.33
N LYS A 425 6.60 -25.36 8.40
CA LYS A 425 6.78 -26.36 9.44
C LYS A 425 5.50 -27.15 9.68
N LEU A 426 5.61 -28.48 9.66
CA LEU A 426 4.55 -29.38 10.10
C LEU A 426 4.79 -29.73 11.57
N ASN A 427 3.82 -29.44 12.44
CA ASN A 427 3.87 -29.65 13.88
C ASN A 427 3.47 -31.10 14.24
N ASP A 428 4.12 -32.06 13.61
CA ASP A 428 4.00 -33.49 13.95
C ASP A 428 5.13 -33.94 14.89
N GLN A 429 5.18 -35.23 15.21
CA GLN A 429 6.23 -35.75 16.08
C GLN A 429 7.65 -35.54 15.54
N ALA A 430 7.81 -35.52 14.21
CA ALA A 430 9.09 -35.32 13.54
C ALA A 430 9.47 -33.84 13.42
N GLN A 431 8.57 -32.88 13.70
CA GLN A 431 8.81 -31.43 13.64
C GLN A 431 9.46 -30.97 12.33
N ARG A 432 8.97 -31.52 11.21
CA ARG A 432 9.58 -31.31 9.88
C ARG A 432 9.45 -29.87 9.43
N THR A 433 10.58 -29.26 9.10
CA THR A 433 10.66 -27.86 8.68
C THR A 433 11.42 -27.75 7.35
N VAL A 434 10.89 -26.94 6.43
CA VAL A 434 11.57 -26.55 5.20
C VAL A 434 11.81 -25.04 5.23
N LEU A 435 13.07 -24.65 4.98
CA LEU A 435 13.49 -23.25 4.87
C LEU A 435 13.56 -22.86 3.40
N CYS A 436 12.71 -21.91 2.99
CA CYS A 436 12.57 -21.39 1.64
C CYS A 436 13.15 -19.97 1.57
N LYS A 437 14.49 -19.82 1.51
CA LYS A 437 15.15 -18.50 1.53
C LYS A 437 15.05 -17.73 0.22
N ASP A 438 15.02 -18.44 -0.92
CA ASP A 438 14.92 -17.79 -2.24
C ASP A 438 13.48 -17.36 -2.53
N PRO A 439 13.20 -16.06 -2.63
CA PRO A 439 11.85 -15.56 -2.88
C PRO A 439 11.37 -15.78 -4.32
N PHE A 440 12.27 -16.11 -5.26
CA PHE A 440 11.96 -16.38 -6.66
C PHE A 440 11.69 -17.86 -6.95
N LEU A 441 11.88 -18.74 -5.97
CA LEU A 441 11.72 -20.18 -6.12
C LEU A 441 10.25 -20.57 -5.95
N SER A 442 9.60 -21.01 -7.01
CA SER A 442 8.19 -21.46 -7.01
C SER A 442 8.01 -22.98 -7.01
N VAL A 443 9.10 -23.75 -7.11
CA VAL A 443 9.15 -25.21 -7.05
C VAL A 443 10.28 -25.63 -6.14
N ASP A 444 10.02 -26.53 -5.18
CA ASP A 444 11.03 -27.07 -4.24
C ASP A 444 10.63 -28.50 -3.84
N GLU A 445 11.44 -29.46 -4.22
CA GLU A 445 11.18 -30.89 -3.92
C GLU A 445 11.06 -31.17 -2.41
N ARG A 446 11.74 -30.39 -1.57
CA ARG A 446 11.63 -30.55 -0.10
C ARG A 446 10.22 -30.18 0.38
N VAL A 447 9.65 -29.10 -0.19
CA VAL A 447 8.28 -28.66 0.09
C VAL A 447 7.28 -29.65 -0.47
N GLU A 448 7.49 -30.15 -1.70
CA GLU A 448 6.62 -31.17 -2.31
C GLU A 448 6.58 -32.45 -1.46
N ARG A 449 7.75 -32.93 -1.00
CA ARG A 449 7.84 -34.08 -0.06
C ARG A 449 7.16 -33.80 1.27
N LEU A 450 7.32 -32.58 1.82
CA LEU A 450 6.64 -32.18 3.06
C LEU A 450 5.12 -32.21 2.88
N ILE A 451 4.60 -31.66 1.77
CA ILE A 451 3.16 -31.67 1.42
C ILE A 451 2.65 -33.10 1.21
N ALA A 452 3.40 -33.93 0.48
CA ALA A 452 3.00 -35.32 0.22
C ALA A 452 2.92 -36.16 1.49
N SER A 453 3.66 -35.79 2.53
CA SER A 453 3.72 -36.49 3.82
C SER A 453 2.58 -36.14 4.78
N MET A 454 1.68 -35.20 4.45
CA MET A 454 0.51 -34.84 5.24
C MET A 454 -0.62 -35.86 5.07
#